data_a1dfb8c5b8a1bd308c7be4bdf426122a
#
_entry.id   a1dfb8c5b8a1bd308c7be4bdf426122a
#
_cell.length_a   1.000
_cell.length_b   1.000
_cell.length_c   1.000
_cell.angle_alpha   90.00
_cell.angle_beta   90.00
_cell.angle_gamma   90.00
#
_symmetry.space_group_name_H-M   'P 1'
#
loop_
_entity.id
_entity.type
_entity.pdbx_description
1 polymer ?
#
loop_
_entity_poly.entity_id
_entity_poly.type
_entity_poly.pdbx_seq_one_letter_code
_entity_poly.pdbx_strand_id
1 'polypeptide(L)'
;MKKIILPIAIALAMTVQTAWADAASEVVKTQGAEIITVPMKDGIIDTMSGVIYSQVKTPRNVQGLRMTLMIPRNNAKKPAIVYFPGGGFTSAAYEKFTEVRYALARAGFVVAAAEYRPIPTKFPGLVNDGKAAVRFLRAHAKEFGIDPNHIGVIGDSAGGYLVDMLGTTNGEKAFDKGDWLDQSSDVQAVVSMYGISDLKDIGEGFSPKVVESHKSPSATEAILVNGFSFGTSP
;
A
#
# COMPACT_ATOMS: atom_id res chain seq x y z
N MET A 1 28.35 38.29 -45.66
CA MET A 1 27.65 38.82 -44.45
C MET A 1 26.68 37.81 -43.92
N LYS A 2 27.15 36.76 -43.25
CA LYS A 2 26.30 35.72 -42.62
C LYS A 2 27.07 35.05 -41.49
N LYS A 3 27.26 35.74 -40.35
CA LYS A 3 27.91 35.11 -39.17
C LYS A 3 27.73 35.87 -37.85
N ILE A 4 26.59 36.47 -37.50
CA ILE A 4 26.51 37.16 -36.20
C ILE A 4 25.13 36.99 -35.50
N ILE A 5 24.30 36.02 -35.89
CA ILE A 5 22.99 35.90 -35.23
C ILE A 5 22.89 34.71 -34.24
N LEU A 6 23.83 33.74 -34.27
CA LEU A 6 23.73 32.54 -33.43
C LEU A 6 24.10 32.71 -31.95
N PRO A 7 25.07 33.53 -31.53
CA PRO A 7 25.42 33.65 -30.11
C PRO A 7 24.40 34.44 -29.28
N ILE A 8 23.68 35.39 -29.89
CA ILE A 8 22.72 36.26 -29.14
C ILE A 8 21.47 35.50 -28.76
N ALA A 9 20.96 34.56 -29.57
CA ALA A 9 19.77 33.78 -29.27
C ALA A 9 20.03 32.75 -28.15
N ILE A 10 21.22 32.16 -28.08
CA ILE A 10 21.62 31.21 -27.04
C ILE A 10 21.82 31.93 -25.70
N ALA A 11 22.41 33.10 -25.70
CA ALA A 11 22.60 33.92 -24.50
C ALA A 11 21.26 34.43 -23.92
N LEU A 12 20.31 34.78 -24.81
CA LEU A 12 18.99 35.24 -24.39
C LEU A 12 18.16 34.08 -23.81
N ALA A 13 18.27 32.85 -24.36
CA ALA A 13 17.58 31.69 -23.84
C ALA A 13 18.11 31.24 -22.46
N MET A 14 19.43 31.35 -22.23
CA MET A 14 20.01 31.05 -20.93
C MET A 14 19.68 32.09 -19.86
N THR A 15 19.63 33.37 -20.23
CA THR A 15 19.28 34.44 -19.29
C THR A 15 17.81 34.43 -18.90
N VAL A 16 16.91 33.99 -19.80
CA VAL A 16 15.49 33.84 -19.47
C VAL A 16 15.28 32.64 -18.54
N GLN A 17 15.97 31.52 -18.72
CA GLN A 17 15.85 30.36 -17.82
C GLN A 17 16.39 30.64 -16.40
N THR A 18 17.49 31.38 -16.27
CA THR A 18 18.00 31.79 -14.96
C THR A 18 17.10 32.82 -14.30
N ALA A 19 16.53 33.77 -15.04
CA ALA A 19 15.60 34.77 -14.51
C ALA A 19 14.29 34.12 -13.97
N TRP A 20 13.80 33.05 -14.59
CA TRP A 20 12.64 32.31 -14.09
C TRP A 20 12.98 31.46 -12.87
N ALA A 21 14.15 30.89 -12.77
CA ALA A 21 14.61 30.15 -11.60
C ALA A 21 14.83 31.08 -10.39
N ASP A 22 15.37 32.27 -10.60
CA ASP A 22 15.57 33.28 -9.56
C ASP A 22 14.24 33.96 -9.15
N ALA A 23 13.31 34.17 -10.09
CA ALA A 23 12.00 34.72 -9.77
C ALA A 23 11.13 33.75 -8.97
N ALA A 24 11.33 32.44 -9.12
CA ALA A 24 10.62 31.43 -8.31
C ALA A 24 11.16 31.34 -6.86
N SER A 25 12.33 31.91 -6.58
CA SER A 25 12.96 31.92 -5.26
C SER A 25 12.71 33.20 -4.44
N GLU A 26 12.18 34.24 -5.06
CA GLU A 26 11.75 35.43 -4.30
C GLU A 26 10.44 35.11 -3.56
N VAL A 27 10.60 34.65 -2.34
CA VAL A 27 9.49 34.59 -1.38
C VAL A 27 8.98 36.02 -1.20
N VAL A 28 7.74 36.26 -1.60
CA VAL A 28 7.07 37.54 -1.35
C VAL A 28 7.01 37.74 0.16
N LYS A 29 7.91 38.59 0.68
CA LYS A 29 7.98 38.90 2.12
C LYS A 29 6.84 39.82 2.46
N THR A 30 5.86 39.35 3.20
CA THR A 30 4.91 40.22 3.87
C THR A 30 5.63 41.06 4.94
N GLN A 31 5.41 42.35 4.98
CA GLN A 31 6.04 43.22 5.97
C GLN A 31 5.75 42.70 7.39
N GLY A 32 6.80 42.47 8.17
CA GLY A 32 6.70 41.90 9.54
C GLY A 32 6.63 40.38 9.62
N ALA A 33 6.72 39.67 8.49
CA ALA A 33 6.81 38.20 8.54
C ALA A 33 8.24 37.72 8.86
N GLU A 34 8.36 36.84 9.81
CA GLU A 34 9.60 36.12 10.11
C GLU A 34 9.76 34.91 9.18
N ILE A 35 10.93 34.80 8.56
CA ILE A 35 11.26 33.62 7.74
C ILE A 35 11.89 32.57 8.63
N ILE A 36 11.16 31.48 8.85
CA ILE A 36 11.67 30.33 9.56
C ILE A 36 12.27 29.37 8.51
N THR A 37 13.59 29.21 8.54
CA THR A 37 14.26 28.20 7.73
C THR A 37 14.24 26.87 8.44
N VAL A 38 13.46 25.91 7.91
CA VAL A 38 13.45 24.54 8.40
C VAL A 38 14.43 23.73 7.57
N PRO A 39 15.56 23.24 8.17
CA PRO A 39 16.49 22.38 7.42
C PRO A 39 15.79 21.05 7.11
N MET A 40 15.57 20.78 5.81
CA MET A 40 15.07 19.49 5.35
C MET A 40 16.23 18.50 5.37
N LYS A 41 16.24 17.61 6.36
CA LYS A 41 17.23 16.53 6.45
C LYS A 41 16.91 15.33 5.58
N ASP A 42 15.66 15.19 5.20
CA ASP A 42 15.14 14.02 4.48
C ASP A 42 14.59 14.43 3.11
N GLY A 43 14.62 13.49 2.17
CA GLY A 43 14.03 13.70 0.85
C GLY A 43 12.51 13.91 0.91
N ILE A 44 11.96 14.50 -0.13
CA ILE A 44 10.52 14.72 -0.25
C ILE A 44 9.83 13.38 -0.51
N ILE A 45 8.73 13.14 0.20
CA ILE A 45 7.85 11.99 0.00
C ILE A 45 6.51 12.53 -0.49
N ASP A 46 6.12 12.13 -1.70
CA ASP A 46 4.81 12.43 -2.24
C ASP A 46 3.77 11.44 -1.70
N THR A 47 2.59 11.93 -1.36
CA THR A 47 1.49 11.09 -0.90
C THR A 47 0.32 11.19 -1.89
N MET A 48 -0.18 10.03 -2.35
CA MET A 48 -1.35 9.91 -3.20
C MET A 48 -2.40 9.09 -2.46
N SER A 49 -3.49 9.73 -2.02
CA SER A 49 -4.57 9.07 -1.27
C SER A 49 -5.74 8.68 -2.17
N GLY A 50 -6.46 7.62 -1.78
CA GLY A 50 -7.68 7.21 -2.46
C GLY A 50 -7.49 6.59 -3.84
N VAL A 51 -6.29 6.10 -4.16
CA VAL A 51 -6.01 5.43 -5.42
C VAL A 51 -6.80 4.12 -5.49
N ILE A 52 -7.66 3.97 -6.49
CA ILE A 52 -8.44 2.75 -6.69
C ILE A 52 -7.55 1.71 -7.38
N TYR A 53 -7.21 0.64 -6.67
CA TYR A 53 -6.35 -0.42 -7.18
C TYR A 53 -7.12 -1.60 -7.80
N SER A 54 -8.39 -1.77 -7.41
CA SER A 54 -9.26 -2.81 -7.97
C SER A 54 -10.72 -2.41 -7.86
N GLN A 55 -11.58 -2.97 -8.71
CA GLN A 55 -13.02 -2.80 -8.70
C GLN A 55 -13.72 -4.14 -8.55
N VAL A 56 -14.42 -4.31 -7.44
CA VAL A 56 -15.27 -5.48 -7.21
C VAL A 56 -16.67 -5.21 -7.76
N LYS A 57 -17.03 -5.95 -8.80
CA LYS A 57 -18.32 -5.79 -9.48
C LYS A 57 -19.30 -6.86 -9.00
N THR A 58 -20.47 -6.41 -8.62
CA THR A 58 -21.63 -7.27 -8.34
C THR A 58 -22.78 -6.88 -9.29
N PRO A 59 -23.83 -7.68 -9.44
CA PRO A 59 -24.95 -7.32 -10.32
C PRO A 59 -25.63 -5.99 -9.98
N ARG A 60 -25.44 -5.48 -8.76
CA ARG A 60 -26.14 -4.27 -8.26
C ARG A 60 -25.20 -3.16 -7.79
N ASN A 61 -23.88 -3.41 -7.75
CA ASN A 61 -22.93 -2.44 -7.20
C ASN A 61 -21.52 -2.64 -7.76
N VAL A 62 -20.75 -1.54 -7.78
CA VAL A 62 -19.30 -1.55 -8.03
C VAL A 62 -18.64 -0.94 -6.80
N GLN A 63 -17.82 -1.72 -6.12
CA GLN A 63 -17.00 -1.25 -4.99
C GLN A 63 -15.56 -1.06 -5.44
N GLY A 64 -15.05 0.17 -5.33
CA GLY A 64 -13.63 0.45 -5.51
C GLY A 64 -12.86 0.10 -4.24
N LEU A 65 -11.78 -0.67 -4.38
CA LEU A 65 -10.82 -0.90 -3.31
C LEU A 65 -9.66 0.10 -3.45
N ARG A 66 -9.31 0.76 -2.35
CA ARG A 66 -8.41 1.91 -2.34
C ARG A 66 -7.11 1.64 -1.64
N MET A 67 -6.10 2.44 -2.01
CA MET A 67 -4.84 2.51 -1.29
C MET A 67 -4.34 3.96 -1.21
N THR A 68 -3.46 4.20 -0.25
CA THR A 68 -2.65 5.41 -0.18
C THR A 68 -1.20 5.05 -0.47
N LEU A 69 -0.56 5.76 -1.39
CA LEU A 69 0.83 5.60 -1.76
C LEU A 69 1.68 6.69 -1.11
N MET A 70 2.83 6.30 -0.58
CA MET A 70 3.93 7.19 -0.18
C MET A 70 5.13 6.92 -1.09
N ILE A 71 5.52 7.90 -1.89
CA ILE A 71 6.52 7.74 -2.96
C ILE A 71 7.69 8.68 -2.70
N PRO A 72 8.90 8.17 -2.39
CA PRO A 72 10.10 9.01 -2.31
C PRO A 72 10.40 9.68 -3.65
N ARG A 73 10.53 11.01 -3.64
CA ARG A 73 10.78 11.82 -4.84
C ARG A 73 12.25 11.73 -5.26
N ASN A 74 12.58 10.74 -6.04
CA ASN A 74 13.85 10.59 -6.73
C ASN A 74 13.68 9.74 -8.00
N ASN A 75 14.69 9.73 -8.87
CA ASN A 75 14.64 9.03 -10.16
C ASN A 75 15.04 7.55 -10.10
N ALA A 76 15.39 7.02 -8.92
CA ALA A 76 15.74 5.62 -8.77
C ALA A 76 14.51 4.72 -8.86
N LYS A 77 14.69 3.53 -9.41
CA LYS A 77 13.71 2.44 -9.23
C LYS A 77 13.78 1.96 -7.78
N LYS A 78 12.64 1.83 -7.14
CA LYS A 78 12.51 1.55 -5.71
C LYS A 78 11.80 0.22 -5.48
N PRO A 79 12.21 -0.57 -4.51
CA PRO A 79 11.36 -1.66 -4.04
C PRO A 79 10.06 -1.10 -3.47
N ALA A 80 8.99 -1.89 -3.53
CA ALA A 80 7.70 -1.49 -2.97
C ALA A 80 7.30 -2.39 -1.80
N ILE A 81 6.52 -1.83 -0.88
CA ILE A 81 5.90 -2.57 0.23
C ILE A 81 4.41 -2.25 0.26
N VAL A 82 3.56 -3.28 0.28
CA VAL A 82 2.13 -3.12 0.55
C VAL A 82 1.87 -3.40 2.02
N TYR A 83 1.32 -2.42 2.72
CA TYR A 83 0.83 -2.57 4.08
C TYR A 83 -0.66 -2.93 4.07
N PHE A 84 -1.00 -4.00 4.78
CA PHE A 84 -2.37 -4.42 5.04
C PHE A 84 -2.70 -4.31 6.53
N PRO A 85 -3.74 -3.55 6.91
CA PRO A 85 -4.05 -3.28 8.30
C PRO A 85 -4.74 -4.45 9.00
N GLY A 86 -4.49 -4.59 10.29
CA GLY A 86 -5.34 -5.36 11.18
C GLY A 86 -6.69 -4.71 11.41
N GLY A 87 -7.63 -5.48 11.92
CA GLY A 87 -8.99 -5.02 12.22
C GLY A 87 -9.93 -6.16 12.56
N GLY A 88 -9.41 -7.31 13.05
CA GLY A 88 -10.22 -8.45 13.47
C GLY A 88 -11.13 -9.00 12.38
N PHE A 89 -10.73 -8.87 11.12
CA PHE A 89 -11.52 -9.20 9.93
C PHE A 89 -12.82 -8.37 9.77
N THR A 90 -13.09 -7.40 10.66
CA THR A 90 -14.30 -6.55 10.62
C THR A 90 -14.05 -5.20 9.96
N SER A 91 -12.81 -4.78 9.86
CA SER A 91 -12.41 -3.53 9.22
C SER A 91 -11.03 -3.65 8.56
N ALA A 92 -10.77 -2.78 7.60
CA ALA A 92 -9.47 -2.63 6.94
C ALA A 92 -9.10 -1.14 6.84
N ALA A 93 -9.00 -0.48 8.01
CA ALA A 93 -8.66 0.95 8.08
C ALA A 93 -7.17 1.15 7.77
N TYR A 94 -6.85 1.24 6.50
CA TYR A 94 -5.48 1.23 5.97
C TYR A 94 -4.65 2.49 6.26
N GLU A 95 -5.27 3.56 6.76
CA GLU A 95 -4.53 4.78 7.15
C GLU A 95 -3.79 4.69 8.49
N LYS A 96 -3.75 3.49 9.10
CA LYS A 96 -3.00 3.21 10.33
C LYS A 96 -1.49 3.18 10.09
N PHE A 97 -0.72 3.15 11.20
CA PHE A 97 0.74 3.01 11.20
C PHE A 97 1.47 4.03 10.31
N THR A 98 0.97 5.26 10.27
CA THR A 98 1.52 6.33 9.42
C THR A 98 3.02 6.52 9.66
N GLU A 99 3.49 6.48 10.91
CA GLU A 99 4.91 6.64 11.24
C GLU A 99 5.77 5.50 10.67
N VAL A 100 5.31 4.25 10.78
CA VAL A 100 6.02 3.09 10.21
C VAL A 100 6.06 3.20 8.69
N ARG A 101 4.94 3.51 8.05
CA ARG A 101 4.85 3.69 6.60
C ARG A 101 5.77 4.83 6.13
N TYR A 102 5.78 5.93 6.87
CA TYR A 102 6.64 7.06 6.57
C TYR A 102 8.13 6.71 6.75
N ALA A 103 8.49 5.98 7.81
CA ALA A 103 9.85 5.50 8.03
C ALA A 103 10.34 4.59 6.89
N LEU A 104 9.48 3.69 6.41
CA LEU A 104 9.79 2.84 5.26
C LEU A 104 9.96 3.66 3.97
N ALA A 105 9.10 4.66 3.76
CA ALA A 105 9.24 5.57 2.61
C ALA A 105 10.56 6.37 2.69
N ARG A 106 10.94 6.84 3.86
CA ARG A 106 12.24 7.52 4.09
C ARG A 106 13.44 6.58 3.87
N ALA A 107 13.26 5.29 4.13
CA ALA A 107 14.27 4.27 3.83
C ALA A 107 14.38 3.94 2.33
N GLY A 108 13.53 4.52 1.47
CA GLY A 108 13.62 4.41 0.03
C GLY A 108 12.61 3.46 -0.62
N PHE A 109 11.63 2.95 0.13
CA PHE A 109 10.56 2.12 -0.42
C PHE A 109 9.39 2.98 -0.94
N VAL A 110 8.75 2.54 -2.02
CA VAL A 110 7.38 2.97 -2.30
C VAL A 110 6.47 2.20 -1.36
N VAL A 111 5.70 2.89 -0.53
CA VAL A 111 4.83 2.25 0.46
C VAL A 111 3.37 2.45 0.06
N ALA A 112 2.65 1.36 -0.17
CA ALA A 112 1.22 1.35 -0.45
C ALA A 112 0.48 0.82 0.77
N ALA A 113 -0.42 1.59 1.36
CA ALA A 113 -1.32 1.11 2.39
C ALA A 113 -2.67 0.80 1.75
N ALA A 114 -3.11 -0.45 1.76
CA ALA A 114 -4.26 -0.91 1.01
C ALA A 114 -5.39 -1.41 1.92
N GLU A 115 -6.63 -1.03 1.61
CA GLU A 115 -7.79 -1.69 2.18
C GLU A 115 -7.99 -3.08 1.55
N TYR A 116 -8.74 -3.92 2.20
CA TYR A 116 -9.27 -5.17 1.68
C TYR A 116 -10.70 -5.35 2.20
N ARG A 117 -11.48 -6.22 1.58
CA ARG A 117 -12.87 -6.45 2.01
C ARG A 117 -12.90 -7.28 3.29
N PRO A 118 -13.40 -6.70 4.40
CA PRO A 118 -13.63 -7.44 5.63
C PRO A 118 -14.89 -8.33 5.52
N ILE A 119 -15.23 -9.03 6.59
CA ILE A 119 -16.55 -9.67 6.70
C ILE A 119 -17.66 -8.63 6.49
N PRO A 120 -18.78 -9.00 5.85
CA PRO A 120 -19.26 -10.34 5.56
C PRO A 120 -18.66 -11.01 4.31
N THR A 121 -17.64 -10.40 3.67
CA THR A 121 -16.90 -11.04 2.60
C THR A 121 -16.19 -12.28 3.14
N LYS A 122 -16.44 -13.42 2.52
CA LYS A 122 -15.88 -14.70 2.94
C LYS A 122 -14.50 -14.93 2.36
N PHE A 123 -13.73 -15.83 3.00
CA PHE A 123 -12.54 -16.39 2.38
C PHE A 123 -12.89 -17.02 1.01
N PRO A 124 -12.09 -16.82 -0.04
CA PRO A 124 -10.78 -16.14 -0.04
C PRO A 124 -10.83 -14.65 -0.46
N GLY A 125 -11.94 -13.95 -0.28
CA GLY A 125 -12.12 -12.58 -0.79
C GLY A 125 -10.98 -11.63 -0.43
N LEU A 126 -10.56 -11.59 0.84
CA LEU A 126 -9.44 -10.72 1.26
C LEU A 126 -8.12 -11.10 0.59
N VAL A 127 -7.87 -12.40 0.34
CA VAL A 127 -6.65 -12.87 -0.34
C VAL A 127 -6.66 -12.43 -1.80
N ASN A 128 -7.82 -12.53 -2.47
CA ASN A 128 -7.98 -12.04 -3.84
C ASN A 128 -7.69 -10.53 -3.92
N ASP A 129 -8.16 -9.76 -2.93
CA ASP A 129 -7.94 -8.31 -2.85
C ASP A 129 -6.46 -7.99 -2.63
N GLY A 130 -5.79 -8.68 -1.71
CA GLY A 130 -4.37 -8.51 -1.47
C GLY A 130 -3.52 -8.82 -2.71
N LYS A 131 -3.83 -9.92 -3.41
CA LYS A 131 -3.17 -10.27 -4.68
C LYS A 131 -3.42 -9.21 -5.76
N ALA A 132 -4.62 -8.65 -5.84
CA ALA A 132 -4.94 -7.56 -6.77
C ALA A 132 -4.14 -6.29 -6.46
N ALA A 133 -3.92 -5.95 -5.18
CA ALA A 133 -3.10 -4.80 -4.79
C ALA A 133 -1.64 -4.96 -5.25
N VAL A 134 -1.07 -6.16 -5.11
CA VAL A 134 0.29 -6.46 -5.59
C VAL A 134 0.37 -6.35 -7.11
N ARG A 135 -0.61 -6.92 -7.84
CA ARG A 135 -0.67 -6.82 -9.31
C ARG A 135 -0.81 -5.37 -9.78
N PHE A 136 -1.62 -4.57 -9.10
CA PHE A 136 -1.77 -3.15 -9.41
C PHE A 136 -0.44 -2.41 -9.35
N LEU A 137 0.33 -2.56 -8.27
CA LEU A 137 1.64 -1.93 -8.15
C LEU A 137 2.60 -2.38 -9.24
N ARG A 138 2.57 -3.65 -9.62
CA ARG A 138 3.40 -4.19 -10.68
C ARG A 138 3.01 -3.65 -12.05
N ALA A 139 1.72 -3.54 -12.34
CA ALA A 139 1.20 -2.94 -13.57
C ALA A 139 1.59 -1.45 -13.70
N HIS A 140 1.59 -0.71 -12.59
CA HIS A 140 1.91 0.72 -12.54
C HIS A 140 3.35 1.00 -12.08
N ALA A 141 4.23 0.01 -12.15
CA ALA A 141 5.60 0.13 -11.64
C ALA A 141 6.37 1.29 -12.29
N LYS A 142 6.19 1.53 -13.59
CA LYS A 142 6.80 2.65 -14.30
C LYS A 142 6.29 4.00 -13.81
N GLU A 143 5.00 4.11 -13.55
CA GLU A 143 4.34 5.34 -13.10
C GLU A 143 4.82 5.76 -11.72
N PHE A 144 4.92 4.80 -10.80
CA PHE A 144 5.31 5.06 -9.41
C PHE A 144 6.82 4.91 -9.14
N GLY A 145 7.61 4.64 -10.17
CA GLY A 145 9.06 4.43 -10.03
C GLY A 145 9.42 3.18 -9.23
N ILE A 146 8.59 2.12 -9.33
CA ILE A 146 8.77 0.85 -8.64
C ILE A 146 9.65 -0.09 -9.47
N ASP A 147 10.48 -0.89 -8.80
CA ASP A 147 11.06 -2.10 -9.38
C ASP A 147 10.03 -3.25 -9.27
N PRO A 148 9.43 -3.70 -10.39
CA PRO A 148 8.37 -4.71 -10.36
C PRO A 148 8.83 -6.08 -9.85
N ASN A 149 10.14 -6.31 -9.75
CA ASN A 149 10.73 -7.56 -9.24
C ASN A 149 10.92 -7.57 -7.72
N HIS A 150 10.72 -6.42 -7.06
CA HIS A 150 10.94 -6.25 -5.63
C HIS A 150 9.71 -5.64 -4.96
N ILE A 151 8.69 -6.45 -4.74
CA ILE A 151 7.45 -6.07 -4.03
C ILE A 151 7.30 -6.99 -2.82
N GLY A 152 7.35 -6.40 -1.62
CA GLY A 152 7.07 -7.07 -0.38
C GLY A 152 5.72 -6.68 0.21
N VAL A 153 5.30 -7.41 1.23
CA VAL A 153 4.07 -7.13 1.98
C VAL A 153 4.35 -7.11 3.48
N ILE A 154 3.64 -6.25 4.20
CA ILE A 154 3.68 -6.16 5.66
C ILE A 154 2.26 -6.01 6.19
N GLY A 155 1.93 -6.69 7.27
CA GLY A 155 0.60 -6.59 7.87
C GLY A 155 0.59 -6.94 9.35
N ASP A 156 -0.39 -6.38 10.05
CA ASP A 156 -0.59 -6.60 11.48
C ASP A 156 -1.88 -7.38 11.75
N SER A 157 -1.90 -8.28 12.75
CA SER A 157 -3.10 -9.02 13.18
C SER A 157 -3.83 -9.71 12.01
N ALA A 158 -5.08 -9.35 11.71
CA ALA A 158 -5.83 -9.85 10.54
C ALA A 158 -5.13 -9.51 9.20
N GLY A 159 -4.43 -8.36 9.12
CA GLY A 159 -3.56 -8.04 7.99
C GLY A 159 -2.29 -8.90 7.96
N GLY A 160 -1.79 -9.30 9.13
CA GLY A 160 -0.72 -10.31 9.28
C GLY A 160 -1.13 -11.66 8.68
N TYR A 161 -2.33 -12.16 9.02
CA TYR A 161 -2.91 -13.34 8.37
C TYR A 161 -2.96 -13.18 6.85
N LEU A 162 -3.40 -12.02 6.36
CA LEU A 162 -3.46 -11.76 4.92
C LEU A 162 -2.08 -11.84 4.27
N VAL A 163 -1.05 -11.21 4.83
CA VAL A 163 0.30 -11.26 4.23
C VAL A 163 0.93 -12.65 4.30
N ASP A 164 0.64 -13.43 5.34
CA ASP A 164 1.04 -14.83 5.43
C ASP A 164 0.42 -15.65 4.29
N MET A 165 -0.88 -15.43 4.02
CA MET A 165 -1.56 -16.06 2.88
C MET A 165 -0.98 -15.61 1.55
N LEU A 166 -0.61 -14.34 1.37
CA LEU A 166 0.00 -13.86 0.13
C LEU A 166 1.35 -14.53 -0.14
N GLY A 167 2.20 -14.63 0.88
CA GLY A 167 3.53 -15.22 0.74
C GLY A 167 3.50 -16.73 0.51
N THR A 168 2.62 -17.45 1.22
CA THR A 168 2.50 -18.92 1.12
C THR A 168 1.76 -19.38 -0.14
N THR A 169 1.10 -18.47 -0.85
CA THR A 169 0.36 -18.77 -2.10
C THR A 169 1.00 -18.14 -3.34
N ASN A 170 2.31 -17.86 -3.32
CA ASN A 170 3.05 -17.49 -4.52
C ASN A 170 2.88 -18.56 -5.59
N GLY A 171 2.64 -18.14 -6.84
CA GLY A 171 2.38 -19.03 -7.96
C GLY A 171 0.96 -19.64 -8.01
N GLU A 172 0.17 -19.58 -6.93
CA GLU A 172 -1.17 -20.13 -6.87
C GLU A 172 -2.19 -19.22 -7.57
N LYS A 173 -2.69 -19.67 -8.71
CA LYS A 173 -3.61 -18.91 -9.56
C LYS A 173 -5.07 -18.96 -9.10
N ALA A 174 -5.43 -19.87 -8.22
CA ALA A 174 -6.80 -19.99 -7.71
C ALA A 174 -7.29 -18.71 -7.04
N PHE A 175 -6.37 -17.97 -6.41
CA PHE A 175 -6.64 -16.69 -5.74
C PHE A 175 -6.43 -15.46 -6.63
N ASP A 176 -5.95 -15.59 -7.85
CA ASP A 176 -5.82 -14.48 -8.79
C ASP A 176 -7.19 -14.15 -9.39
N LYS A 177 -7.86 -13.14 -8.85
CA LYS A 177 -9.17 -12.66 -9.29
C LYS A 177 -9.15 -11.14 -9.46
N GLY A 178 -10.09 -10.61 -10.25
CA GLY A 178 -10.24 -9.16 -10.46
C GLY A 178 -9.35 -8.62 -11.55
N ASP A 179 -8.74 -7.46 -11.32
CA ASP A 179 -8.01 -6.69 -12.31
C ASP A 179 -6.53 -7.13 -12.43
N TRP A 180 -5.87 -6.73 -13.53
CA TRP A 180 -4.42 -6.91 -13.79
C TRP A 180 -3.96 -8.37 -13.76
N LEU A 181 -4.76 -9.29 -14.31
CA LEU A 181 -4.47 -10.73 -14.29
C LEU A 181 -3.28 -11.15 -15.19
N ASP A 182 -2.81 -10.25 -16.04
CA ASP A 182 -1.58 -10.37 -16.82
C ASP A 182 -0.31 -10.16 -15.99
N GLN A 183 -0.45 -9.62 -14.77
CA GLN A 183 0.64 -9.39 -13.84
C GLN A 183 0.74 -10.51 -12.80
N SER A 184 1.98 -10.78 -12.31
CA SER A 184 2.17 -11.70 -11.18
C SER A 184 1.70 -11.05 -9.87
N SER A 185 1.07 -11.85 -9.02
CA SER A 185 0.74 -11.48 -7.64
C SER A 185 1.78 -11.95 -6.62
N ASP A 186 2.89 -12.55 -7.07
CA ASP A 186 3.93 -13.07 -6.21
C ASP A 186 4.67 -11.95 -5.47
N VAL A 187 5.02 -12.22 -4.23
CA VAL A 187 5.76 -11.30 -3.37
C VAL A 187 7.12 -11.87 -3.00
N GLN A 188 8.13 -11.01 -2.84
CA GLN A 188 9.51 -11.39 -2.57
C GLN A 188 9.86 -11.33 -1.09
N ALA A 189 9.05 -10.64 -0.28
CA ALA A 189 9.24 -10.55 1.16
C ALA A 189 7.89 -10.44 1.88
N VAL A 190 7.81 -11.02 3.06
CA VAL A 190 6.64 -10.96 3.94
C VAL A 190 7.10 -10.57 5.34
N VAL A 191 6.42 -9.58 5.93
CA VAL A 191 6.57 -9.23 7.34
C VAL A 191 5.20 -9.35 8.00
N SER A 192 5.03 -10.39 8.80
CA SER A 192 3.83 -10.64 9.58
C SER A 192 4.04 -10.14 11.00
N MET A 193 3.27 -9.14 11.41
CA MET A 193 3.29 -8.61 12.77
C MET A 193 2.11 -9.22 13.53
N TYR A 194 2.41 -10.14 14.46
CA TYR A 194 1.41 -10.87 15.27
C TYR A 194 0.20 -11.34 14.42
N GLY A 195 0.49 -11.84 13.21
CA GLY A 195 -0.50 -12.45 12.33
C GLY A 195 -1.07 -13.73 12.90
N ILE A 196 -2.26 -14.08 12.48
CA ILE A 196 -2.91 -15.32 12.90
C ILE A 196 -2.43 -16.42 11.96
N SER A 197 -1.53 -17.29 12.45
CA SER A 197 -0.97 -18.39 11.66
C SER A 197 -1.86 -19.64 11.63
N ASP A 198 -2.69 -19.83 12.65
CA ASP A 198 -3.67 -20.91 12.72
C ASP A 198 -5.02 -20.37 13.22
N LEU A 199 -6.03 -20.44 12.34
CA LEU A 199 -7.38 -20.01 12.67
C LEU A 199 -8.11 -20.96 13.62
N LYS A 200 -7.67 -22.23 13.74
CA LYS A 200 -8.31 -23.23 14.62
C LYS A 200 -7.91 -23.04 16.07
N ASP A 201 -6.69 -22.57 16.28
CA ASP A 201 -6.08 -22.46 17.61
C ASP A 201 -5.97 -21.02 18.08
N ILE A 202 -6.77 -20.11 17.53
CA ILE A 202 -6.88 -18.74 18.05
C ILE A 202 -7.32 -18.80 19.51
N GLY A 203 -6.53 -18.18 20.38
CA GLY A 203 -6.79 -18.18 21.82
C GLY A 203 -6.07 -19.27 22.59
N GLU A 204 -5.33 -20.17 21.95
CA GLU A 204 -4.46 -21.12 22.64
C GLU A 204 -3.49 -20.39 23.58
N GLY A 205 -3.35 -20.90 24.81
CA GLY A 205 -2.51 -20.25 25.85
C GLY A 205 -3.18 -19.12 26.62
N PHE A 206 -4.39 -18.71 26.22
CA PHE A 206 -5.20 -17.72 26.96
C PHE A 206 -6.18 -18.40 27.93
N SER A 207 -6.98 -17.61 28.65
CA SER A 207 -7.98 -18.14 29.57
C SER A 207 -9.03 -19.00 28.84
N PRO A 208 -9.65 -19.99 29.51
CA PRO A 208 -10.68 -20.83 28.92
C PRO A 208 -11.84 -20.01 28.29
N LYS A 209 -12.18 -18.87 28.88
CA LYS A 209 -13.21 -17.97 28.37
C LYS A 209 -12.82 -17.38 27.01
N VAL A 210 -11.55 -17.03 26.80
CA VAL A 210 -11.03 -16.53 25.52
C VAL A 210 -11.05 -17.64 24.48
N VAL A 211 -10.53 -18.82 24.82
CA VAL A 211 -10.56 -19.99 23.92
C VAL A 211 -11.99 -20.30 23.48
N GLU A 212 -12.93 -20.34 24.40
CA GLU A 212 -14.34 -20.63 24.10
C GLU A 212 -14.99 -19.56 23.21
N SER A 213 -14.62 -18.27 23.39
CA SER A 213 -15.13 -17.19 22.54
C SER A 213 -14.73 -17.35 21.08
N HIS A 214 -13.53 -17.87 20.79
CA HIS A 214 -13.07 -18.14 19.43
C HIS A 214 -13.66 -19.43 18.81
N LYS A 215 -14.23 -20.31 19.62
CA LYS A 215 -14.99 -21.48 19.14
C LYS A 215 -16.43 -21.16 18.75
N SER A 216 -16.88 -19.95 19.04
CA SER A 216 -18.25 -19.53 18.71
C SER A 216 -18.46 -19.40 17.20
N PRO A 217 -19.61 -19.82 16.65
CA PRO A 217 -19.97 -19.55 15.24
C PRO A 217 -20.07 -18.07 14.90
N SER A 218 -20.18 -17.20 15.91
CA SER A 218 -20.20 -15.74 15.77
C SER A 218 -18.81 -15.11 15.87
N ALA A 219 -17.77 -15.90 16.10
CA ALA A 219 -16.40 -15.39 16.02
C ALA A 219 -16.08 -14.90 14.61
N THR A 220 -15.31 -13.83 14.49
CA THR A 220 -15.05 -13.17 13.20
C THR A 220 -14.33 -14.08 12.22
N GLU A 221 -13.40 -14.91 12.71
CA GLU A 221 -12.68 -15.92 11.94
C GLU A 221 -13.63 -17.06 11.47
N ALA A 222 -14.58 -17.47 12.29
CA ALA A 222 -15.61 -18.44 11.88
C ALA A 222 -16.50 -17.87 10.78
N ILE A 223 -16.91 -16.60 10.90
CA ILE A 223 -17.69 -15.90 9.88
C ILE A 223 -16.87 -15.79 8.59
N LEU A 224 -15.57 -15.50 8.67
CA LEU A 224 -14.69 -15.42 7.52
C LEU A 224 -14.66 -16.73 6.71
N VAL A 225 -14.66 -17.88 7.36
CA VAL A 225 -14.58 -19.22 6.70
C VAL A 225 -15.96 -19.91 6.57
N ASN A 226 -17.02 -19.16 6.36
CA ASN A 226 -18.40 -19.64 6.15
C ASN A 226 -19.19 -20.04 7.39
N GLY A 227 -18.84 -19.52 8.56
CA GLY A 227 -19.63 -19.69 9.77
C GLY A 227 -19.48 -21.05 10.46
N PHE A 228 -18.48 -21.85 10.09
CA PHE A 228 -18.10 -23.04 10.86
C PHE A 228 -17.30 -22.61 12.08
N SER A 229 -17.69 -23.09 13.26
CA SER A 229 -16.85 -22.95 14.42
C SER A 229 -15.72 -23.98 14.37
N PHE A 230 -14.50 -23.55 14.65
CA PHE A 230 -13.37 -24.45 14.73
C PHE A 230 -13.55 -25.41 15.93
N GLY A 231 -13.45 -26.73 15.69
CA GLY A 231 -13.61 -27.76 16.72
C GLY A 231 -15.00 -28.37 16.81
N THR A 232 -15.97 -27.94 16.01
CA THR A 232 -17.24 -28.69 15.81
C THR A 232 -17.27 -29.25 14.40
N SER A 233 -17.47 -30.56 14.27
CA SER A 233 -17.86 -31.13 12.97
C SER A 233 -19.19 -30.55 12.53
N PRO A 234 -19.42 -30.35 11.22
CA PRO A 234 -20.73 -30.00 10.69
C PRO A 234 -21.75 -31.08 11.01
#